data_5ddda38a1d91ee996544ef6f86246927
#
_entry.id   5ddda38a1d91ee996544ef6f86246927
#
_cell.length_a   1.000
_cell.length_b   1.000
_cell.length_c   1.000
_cell.angle_alpha   90.00
_cell.angle_beta   90.00
_cell.angle_gamma   90.00
#
_symmetry.space_group_name_H-M   'P 1'
#
loop_
_entity.id
_entity.type
_entity.pdbx_description
1 polymer ?
#
loop_
_entity_poly.entity_id
_entity_poly.type
_entity_poly.pdbx_seq_one_letter_code
_entity_poly.pdbx_strand_id
1 'polypeptide(L)'
;LVRSRGLGDVYKRQKYNSGLIRHVLIRTNHLLDEVMVVLVLTKRSLEHKDEIVAKIIQRYPVVKSIIINVNNKIGNTILGDECITIYGREYIVDECCGLKFRIGPQSFYQVNHKQTEVLYNKVVEIGHFKQEDFVIDAYCGIGTIGLIVASHVKQVLSVEIVEEAICNAKQNAKNNQINNIHFVCNKAEEQIVKWAKENKKIDAIIVDPPRKGCDSKLLDTIDAVSYTHLTLPTKA
;
A
#
# COMPACT_ATOMS: atom_id res chain seq x y z
N LEU A 1 -7.14 -9.58 14.87
CA LEU A 1 -8.40 -10.11 14.32
C LEU A 1 -9.46 -10.13 15.43
N VAL A 2 -10.30 -9.11 15.48
CA VAL A 2 -11.50 -9.15 16.34
C VAL A 2 -12.52 -10.04 15.64
N ARG A 3 -12.68 -11.28 16.11
CA ARG A 3 -13.81 -12.11 15.73
C ARG A 3 -15.07 -11.53 16.35
N SER A 4 -15.93 -10.86 15.55
CA SER A 4 -17.24 -10.47 16.03
C SER A 4 -18.10 -11.73 16.20
N ARG A 5 -18.48 -12.01 17.45
CA ARG A 5 -19.52 -13.00 17.75
C ARG A 5 -20.86 -12.40 17.30
N GLY A 6 -21.53 -13.01 16.35
CA GLY A 6 -22.85 -12.60 15.87
C GLY A 6 -23.04 -12.62 14.36
N LEU A 7 -22.10 -13.12 13.57
CA LEU A 7 -22.11 -13.10 12.10
C LEU A 7 -22.61 -14.40 11.42
N GLY A 8 -23.40 -15.21 12.11
CA GLY A 8 -23.97 -16.43 11.51
C GLY A 8 -24.75 -16.15 10.22
N ASP A 9 -25.46 -15.02 10.16
CA ASP A 9 -26.21 -14.60 8.98
C ASP A 9 -25.32 -14.05 7.86
N VAL A 10 -24.20 -13.39 8.19
CA VAL A 10 -23.25 -12.87 7.19
C VAL A 10 -22.54 -14.00 6.46
N TYR A 11 -22.19 -15.09 7.15
CA TYR A 11 -21.55 -16.25 6.52
C TYR A 11 -22.49 -16.96 5.53
N LYS A 12 -23.77 -17.08 5.87
CA LYS A 12 -24.79 -17.63 4.95
C LYS A 12 -25.02 -16.72 3.74
N ARG A 13 -25.06 -15.41 3.93
CA ARG A 13 -25.23 -14.43 2.85
C ARG A 13 -24.07 -14.42 1.87
N GLN A 14 -22.81 -14.52 2.34
CA GLN A 14 -21.65 -14.65 1.48
C GLN A 14 -21.72 -15.88 0.57
N LYS A 15 -22.18 -17.02 1.08
CA LYS A 15 -22.36 -18.24 0.30
C LYS A 15 -23.36 -18.10 -0.85
N TYR A 16 -24.40 -17.29 -0.65
CA TYR A 16 -25.46 -17.09 -1.64
C TYR A 16 -25.34 -15.75 -2.40
N ASN A 17 -24.30 -14.98 -2.11
CA ASN A 17 -24.06 -13.64 -2.67
C ASN A 17 -25.29 -12.72 -2.57
N SER A 18 -26.06 -12.85 -1.48
CA SER A 18 -27.30 -12.08 -1.23
C SER A 18 -27.06 -11.03 -0.14
N GLY A 19 -27.78 -9.91 -0.24
CA GLY A 19 -27.65 -8.77 0.67
C GLY A 19 -26.80 -7.64 0.10
N LEU A 20 -26.90 -6.45 0.73
CA LEU A 20 -26.23 -5.23 0.28
C LEU A 20 -24.80 -5.15 0.81
N ILE A 21 -24.61 -5.31 2.12
CA ILE A 21 -23.31 -5.19 2.78
C ILE A 21 -22.63 -6.55 2.81
N ARG A 22 -21.44 -6.63 2.21
CA ARG A 22 -20.60 -7.83 2.18
C ARG A 22 -19.58 -7.84 3.31
N HIS A 23 -18.86 -6.73 3.46
CA HIS A 23 -17.81 -6.57 4.46
C HIS A 23 -17.80 -5.14 4.99
N VAL A 24 -17.23 -4.98 6.17
CA VAL A 24 -16.81 -3.70 6.72
C VAL A 24 -15.31 -3.83 7.01
N LEU A 25 -14.51 -3.00 6.34
CA LEU A 25 -13.08 -2.91 6.60
C LEU A 25 -12.84 -1.63 7.40
N ILE A 26 -12.11 -1.76 8.50
CA ILE A 26 -11.69 -0.63 9.33
C ILE A 26 -10.18 -0.54 9.25
N ARG A 27 -9.68 0.63 8.86
CA ARG A 27 -8.26 0.99 8.89
C ARG A 27 -8.03 2.07 9.92
N THR A 28 -6.96 1.95 10.65
CA THR A 28 -6.52 2.95 11.63
C THR A 28 -5.06 3.28 11.37
N ASN A 29 -4.66 4.51 11.66
CA ASN A 29 -3.25 4.82 11.80
C ASN A 29 -2.72 4.31 13.15
N HIS A 30 -1.40 4.36 13.37
CA HIS A 30 -0.78 3.80 14.58
C HIS A 30 -1.12 4.59 15.85
N LEU A 31 -1.43 5.88 15.73
CA LEU A 31 -1.87 6.74 16.85
C LEU A 31 -3.33 6.53 17.22
N LEU A 32 -4.11 5.80 16.40
CA LEU A 32 -5.55 5.55 16.56
C LEU A 32 -6.41 6.83 16.59
N ASP A 33 -5.92 7.94 16.03
CA ASP A 33 -6.61 9.23 15.94
C ASP A 33 -7.23 9.48 14.56
N GLU A 34 -6.89 8.65 13.57
CA GLU A 34 -7.52 8.61 12.26
C GLU A 34 -8.05 7.22 11.93
N VAL A 35 -9.33 7.14 11.62
CA VAL A 35 -10.02 5.90 11.22
C VAL A 35 -10.66 6.08 9.86
N MET A 36 -10.46 5.09 8.99
CA MET A 36 -11.20 4.91 7.75
C MET A 36 -12.16 3.72 7.91
N VAL A 37 -13.41 3.92 7.53
CA VAL A 37 -14.44 2.87 7.44
C VAL A 37 -14.74 2.61 5.97
N VAL A 38 -14.51 1.39 5.50
CA VAL A 38 -14.84 0.98 4.14
C VAL A 38 -16.02 0.01 4.18
N LEU A 39 -17.15 0.44 3.65
CA LEU A 39 -18.35 -0.37 3.49
C LEU A 39 -18.29 -1.08 2.15
N VAL A 40 -18.05 -2.39 2.15
CA VAL A 40 -18.02 -3.18 0.92
C VAL A 40 -19.43 -3.61 0.56
N LEU A 41 -19.95 -3.05 -0.52
CA LEU A 41 -21.33 -3.23 -0.96
C LEU A 41 -21.41 -3.98 -2.29
N THR A 42 -22.56 -4.62 -2.55
CA THR A 42 -22.86 -5.22 -3.86
C THR A 42 -23.32 -4.20 -4.88
N LYS A 43 -23.69 -2.98 -4.47
CA LYS A 43 -24.20 -1.88 -5.30
C LYS A 43 -23.56 -0.55 -4.89
N ARG A 44 -23.60 0.44 -5.79
CA ARG A 44 -23.09 1.81 -5.52
C ARG A 44 -23.93 2.59 -4.51
N SER A 45 -25.19 2.24 -4.37
CA SER A 45 -26.16 2.97 -3.54
C SER A 45 -26.29 2.35 -2.15
N LEU A 46 -26.34 3.19 -1.15
CA LEU A 46 -26.63 2.87 0.24
C LEU A 46 -27.84 3.71 0.67
N GLU A 47 -28.97 3.06 0.95
CA GLU A 47 -30.13 3.75 1.50
C GLU A 47 -29.80 4.34 2.86
N HIS A 48 -30.39 5.49 3.20
CA HIS A 48 -30.12 6.24 4.44
C HIS A 48 -28.63 6.55 4.67
N LYS A 49 -27.83 6.70 3.58
CA LYS A 49 -26.39 6.96 3.64
C LYS A 49 -26.02 8.08 4.59
N ASP A 50 -26.70 9.22 4.48
CA ASP A 50 -26.38 10.41 5.27
C ASP A 50 -26.69 10.24 6.77
N GLU A 51 -27.75 9.50 7.10
CA GLU A 51 -28.09 9.15 8.48
C GLU A 51 -27.05 8.19 9.08
N ILE A 52 -26.62 7.19 8.31
CA ILE A 52 -25.58 6.24 8.72
C ILE A 52 -24.27 6.98 8.96
N VAL A 53 -23.86 7.85 8.03
CA VAL A 53 -22.67 8.69 8.18
C VAL A 53 -22.76 9.55 9.43
N ALA A 54 -23.87 10.27 9.61
CA ALA A 54 -24.08 11.14 10.78
C ALA A 54 -23.95 10.38 12.12
N LYS A 55 -24.57 9.20 12.22
CA LYS A 55 -24.47 8.35 13.42
C LYS A 55 -23.03 7.87 13.68
N ILE A 56 -22.30 7.49 12.63
CA ILE A 56 -20.92 7.03 12.76
C ILE A 56 -20.04 8.16 13.28
N ILE A 57 -20.08 9.33 12.65
CA ILE A 57 -19.19 10.46 13.00
C ILE A 57 -19.53 11.06 14.37
N GLN A 58 -20.81 11.11 14.72
CA GLN A 58 -21.26 11.53 16.04
C GLN A 58 -20.72 10.62 17.14
N ARG A 59 -20.74 9.31 16.91
CA ARG A 59 -20.31 8.30 17.88
C ARG A 59 -18.77 8.17 17.94
N TYR A 60 -18.11 8.35 16.80
CA TYR A 60 -16.68 8.11 16.63
C TYR A 60 -16.01 9.28 15.90
N PRO A 61 -15.67 10.40 16.58
CA PRO A 61 -15.07 11.60 15.97
C PRO A 61 -13.70 11.36 15.33
N VAL A 62 -13.03 10.24 15.66
CA VAL A 62 -11.76 9.80 15.05
C VAL A 62 -11.94 9.30 13.61
N VAL A 63 -13.18 9.05 13.17
CA VAL A 63 -13.44 8.66 11.78
C VAL A 63 -13.24 9.87 10.87
N LYS A 64 -12.22 9.78 10.01
CA LYS A 64 -11.82 10.81 9.03
C LYS A 64 -12.22 10.48 7.61
N SER A 65 -12.61 9.22 7.37
CA SER A 65 -12.95 8.72 6.03
C SER A 65 -14.03 7.65 6.14
N ILE A 66 -15.08 7.75 5.30
CA ILE A 66 -16.06 6.68 5.08
C ILE A 66 -16.18 6.48 3.58
N ILE A 67 -15.96 5.25 3.13
CA ILE A 67 -15.88 4.89 1.72
C ILE A 67 -16.83 3.73 1.44
N ILE A 68 -17.57 3.79 0.35
CA ILE A 68 -18.23 2.64 -0.25
C ILE A 68 -17.25 2.02 -1.25
N ASN A 69 -16.95 0.74 -1.06
CA ASN A 69 -16.26 -0.05 -2.06
C ASN A 69 -17.27 -0.98 -2.71
N VAL A 70 -17.35 -0.95 -4.05
CA VAL A 70 -18.32 -1.75 -4.80
C VAL A 70 -17.70 -3.07 -5.20
N ASN A 71 -18.19 -4.15 -4.63
CA ASN A 71 -17.77 -5.51 -4.98
C ASN A 71 -18.97 -6.45 -5.17
N ASN A 72 -19.30 -6.71 -6.42
CA ASN A 72 -20.32 -7.68 -6.82
C ASN A 72 -19.74 -9.00 -7.35
N LYS A 73 -18.42 -9.17 -7.33
CA LYS A 73 -17.71 -10.36 -7.83
C LYS A 73 -17.97 -11.56 -6.92
N ILE A 74 -18.17 -12.73 -7.50
CA ILE A 74 -18.20 -13.99 -6.75
C ILE A 74 -16.76 -14.41 -6.47
N GLY A 75 -16.46 -14.78 -5.22
CA GLY A 75 -15.13 -15.24 -4.82
C GLY A 75 -14.68 -14.66 -3.46
N ASN A 76 -13.40 -14.89 -3.14
CA ASN A 76 -12.82 -14.53 -1.84
C ASN A 76 -12.24 -13.10 -1.80
N THR A 77 -12.29 -12.37 -2.90
CA THR A 77 -11.81 -10.99 -2.96
C THR A 77 -12.71 -10.09 -2.12
N ILE A 78 -12.15 -9.42 -1.13
CA ILE A 78 -12.89 -8.55 -0.21
C ILE A 78 -13.24 -7.24 -0.90
N LEU A 79 -12.26 -6.55 -1.50
CA LEU A 79 -12.44 -5.26 -2.14
C LEU A 79 -12.67 -5.41 -3.64
N GLY A 80 -13.62 -4.65 -4.18
CA GLY A 80 -13.79 -4.45 -5.61
C GLY A 80 -12.93 -3.29 -6.12
N ASP A 81 -13.02 -3.03 -7.42
CA ASP A 81 -12.15 -2.06 -8.09
C ASP A 81 -12.59 -0.60 -7.86
N GLU A 82 -13.86 -0.37 -7.51
CA GLU A 82 -14.43 0.96 -7.39
C GLU A 82 -14.58 1.38 -5.92
N CYS A 83 -14.09 2.59 -5.60
CA CYS A 83 -14.25 3.24 -4.31
C CYS A 83 -14.95 4.59 -4.46
N ILE A 84 -15.93 4.88 -3.60
CA ILE A 84 -16.71 6.10 -3.56
C ILE A 84 -16.62 6.69 -2.16
N THR A 85 -15.98 7.83 -2.01
CA THR A 85 -15.92 8.54 -0.72
C THR A 85 -17.28 9.17 -0.42
N ILE A 86 -17.86 8.83 0.72
CA ILE A 86 -19.16 9.36 1.17
C ILE A 86 -19.04 10.29 2.36
N TYR A 87 -17.88 10.31 3.02
CA TYR A 87 -17.55 11.28 4.08
C TYR A 87 -16.04 11.47 4.18
N GLY A 88 -15.63 12.73 4.39
CA GLY A 88 -14.28 13.14 4.68
C GLY A 88 -13.31 12.94 3.52
N ARG A 89 -12.12 12.41 3.79
CA ARG A 89 -11.05 12.20 2.83
C ARG A 89 -11.09 10.77 2.26
N GLU A 90 -10.54 10.58 1.08
CA GLU A 90 -10.34 9.26 0.46
C GLU A 90 -9.18 8.45 1.08
N TYR A 91 -8.50 9.00 2.10
CA TYR A 91 -7.33 8.41 2.76
C TYR A 91 -7.30 8.77 4.24
N ILE A 92 -6.54 8.01 5.02
CA ILE A 92 -6.03 8.39 6.33
C ILE A 92 -4.53 8.65 6.24
N VAL A 93 -3.97 9.34 7.23
CA VAL A 93 -2.54 9.61 7.31
C VAL A 93 -1.93 8.80 8.45
N ASP A 94 -0.83 8.13 8.16
CA ASP A 94 0.01 7.51 9.17
C ASP A 94 1.44 8.02 9.06
N GLU A 95 2.23 7.87 10.12
CA GLU A 95 3.63 8.25 10.16
C GLU A 95 4.50 7.00 10.35
N CYS A 96 5.57 6.88 9.59
CA CYS A 96 6.54 5.79 9.71
C CYS A 96 7.94 6.33 9.42
N CYS A 97 8.91 6.06 10.29
CA CYS A 97 10.28 6.56 10.18
C CYS A 97 10.36 8.08 9.96
N GLY A 98 9.48 8.85 10.61
CA GLY A 98 9.43 10.32 10.51
C GLY A 98 8.79 10.86 9.22
N LEU A 99 8.28 10.01 8.32
CA LEU A 99 7.59 10.40 7.10
C LEU A 99 6.09 10.14 7.21
N LYS A 100 5.29 11.01 6.58
CA LYS A 100 3.82 10.90 6.56
C LYS A 100 3.35 10.22 5.29
N PHE A 101 2.50 9.21 5.43
CA PHE A 101 1.96 8.41 4.34
C PHE A 101 0.45 8.51 4.27
N ARG A 102 -0.07 8.83 3.08
CA ARG A 102 -1.49 8.70 2.77
C ARG A 102 -1.80 7.24 2.46
N ILE A 103 -2.80 6.70 3.13
CA ILE A 103 -3.21 5.30 3.03
C ILE A 103 -4.64 5.28 2.53
N GLY A 104 -4.84 4.86 1.29
CA GLY A 104 -6.15 4.68 0.69
C GLY A 104 -6.81 3.35 1.09
N PRO A 105 -8.07 3.12 0.67
CA PRO A 105 -8.81 1.92 1.02
C PRO A 105 -8.18 0.63 0.48
N GLN A 106 -7.54 0.69 -0.68
CA GLN A 106 -6.91 -0.45 -1.35
C GLN A 106 -5.38 -0.48 -1.18
N SER A 107 -4.77 0.56 -0.60
CA SER A 107 -3.32 0.62 -0.39
C SER A 107 -2.86 -0.51 0.51
N PHE A 108 -1.80 -1.22 0.10
CA PHE A 108 -1.07 -2.07 1.02
C PHE A 108 -0.27 -1.19 1.99
N TYR A 109 -0.39 -1.46 3.26
CA TYR A 109 0.39 -0.82 4.33
C TYR A 109 0.58 -1.79 5.47
N GLN A 110 1.77 -1.85 6.03
CA GLN A 110 2.14 -2.81 7.08
C GLN A 110 1.34 -2.53 8.36
N VAL A 111 0.71 -3.57 8.90
CA VAL A 111 -0.18 -3.46 10.08
C VAL A 111 0.55 -3.40 11.41
N ASN A 112 1.78 -3.90 11.48
CA ASN A 112 2.60 -3.87 12.69
C ASN A 112 3.59 -2.71 12.63
N HIS A 113 3.12 -1.51 12.95
CA HIS A 113 3.87 -0.27 12.85
C HIS A 113 5.28 -0.34 13.48
N LYS A 114 5.38 -0.78 14.73
CA LYS A 114 6.66 -0.85 15.45
C LYS A 114 7.68 -1.76 14.76
N GLN A 115 7.23 -2.93 14.28
CA GLN A 115 8.11 -3.85 13.57
C GLN A 115 8.43 -3.35 12.15
N THR A 116 7.54 -2.61 11.55
CA THR A 116 7.76 -1.98 10.25
C THR A 116 8.88 -0.95 10.34
N GLU A 117 8.89 -0.10 11.34
CA GLU A 117 9.98 0.86 11.55
C GLU A 117 11.33 0.18 11.81
N VAL A 118 11.33 -0.88 12.64
CA VAL A 118 12.54 -1.70 12.86
C VAL A 118 13.04 -2.30 11.54
N LEU A 119 12.13 -2.85 10.73
CA LEU A 119 12.48 -3.45 9.45
C LEU A 119 13.06 -2.42 8.48
N TYR A 120 12.41 -1.27 8.32
CA TYR A 120 12.84 -0.25 7.36
C TYR A 120 14.14 0.45 7.79
N ASN A 121 14.32 0.70 9.09
CA ASN A 121 15.60 1.16 9.61
C ASN A 121 16.72 0.12 9.39
N LYS A 122 16.39 -1.18 9.50
CA LYS A 122 17.33 -2.25 9.20
C LYS A 122 17.71 -2.31 7.72
N VAL A 123 16.78 -2.04 6.80
CA VAL A 123 17.09 -1.90 5.36
C VAL A 123 18.13 -0.80 5.12
N VAL A 124 17.95 0.36 5.77
CA VAL A 124 18.91 1.46 5.67
C VAL A 124 20.28 1.06 6.24
N GLU A 125 20.28 0.40 7.41
CA GLU A 125 21.53 -0.05 8.07
C GLU A 125 22.32 -1.05 7.21
N ILE A 126 21.67 -2.12 6.74
CA ILE A 126 22.35 -3.18 5.97
C ILE A 126 22.62 -2.80 4.52
N GLY A 127 21.90 -1.79 4.01
CA GLY A 127 22.09 -1.27 2.66
C GLY A 127 23.43 -0.56 2.47
N HIS A 128 24.02 -0.07 3.56
CA HIS A 128 25.28 0.71 3.53
C HIS A 128 25.29 1.78 2.44
N PHE A 129 24.12 2.41 2.20
CA PHE A 129 23.91 3.38 1.14
C PHE A 129 24.81 4.59 1.27
N LYS A 130 25.22 5.12 0.11
CA LYS A 130 26.03 6.33 -0.02
C LYS A 130 25.24 7.41 -0.76
N GLN A 131 25.59 8.67 -0.48
CA GLN A 131 24.90 9.82 -1.09
C GLN A 131 24.99 9.90 -2.62
N GLU A 132 25.92 9.17 -3.23
CA GLU A 132 26.08 9.05 -4.69
C GLU A 132 25.33 7.88 -5.31
N ASP A 133 24.71 7.00 -4.51
CA ASP A 133 24.09 5.76 -4.99
C ASP A 133 22.76 6.01 -5.69
N PHE A 134 22.49 5.15 -6.69
CA PHE A 134 21.22 4.99 -7.35
C PHE A 134 20.59 3.66 -6.92
N VAL A 135 19.42 3.72 -6.33
CA VAL A 135 18.74 2.56 -5.74
C VAL A 135 17.43 2.27 -6.46
N ILE A 136 17.14 1.01 -6.73
CA ILE A 136 15.83 0.57 -7.18
C ILE A 136 15.00 0.12 -5.98
N ASP A 137 13.73 0.58 -5.92
CA ASP A 137 12.68 0.06 -5.03
C ASP A 137 11.67 -0.68 -5.89
N ALA A 138 11.79 -2.01 -5.92
CA ALA A 138 10.92 -2.88 -6.72
C ALA A 138 9.69 -3.31 -5.90
N TYR A 139 8.51 -3.27 -6.56
CA TYR A 139 7.20 -3.49 -5.92
C TYR A 139 6.90 -2.44 -4.85
N CYS A 140 7.15 -1.18 -5.17
CA CYS A 140 7.21 -0.09 -4.18
C CYS A 140 5.87 0.26 -3.49
N GLY A 141 4.73 -0.22 -3.99
CA GLY A 141 3.42 0.11 -3.46
C GLY A 141 3.19 1.63 -3.41
N ILE A 142 2.88 2.16 -2.23
CA ILE A 142 2.72 3.61 -2.00
C ILE A 142 4.06 4.33 -1.74
N GLY A 143 5.18 3.68 -2.03
CA GLY A 143 6.52 4.24 -1.98
C GLY A 143 7.16 4.26 -0.60
N THR A 144 6.71 3.46 0.34
CA THR A 144 7.13 3.55 1.74
C THR A 144 8.65 3.37 1.91
N ILE A 145 9.22 2.30 1.37
CA ILE A 145 10.64 1.98 1.50
C ILE A 145 11.49 2.98 0.71
N GLY A 146 11.14 3.20 -0.56
CA GLY A 146 11.87 4.12 -1.42
C GLY A 146 11.95 5.54 -0.87
N LEU A 147 10.88 6.05 -0.28
CA LEU A 147 10.85 7.37 0.34
C LEU A 147 11.74 7.45 1.59
N ILE A 148 11.78 6.40 2.41
CA ILE A 148 12.68 6.35 3.58
C ILE A 148 14.14 6.31 3.13
N VAL A 149 14.46 5.50 2.11
CA VAL A 149 15.82 5.38 1.57
C VAL A 149 16.28 6.63 0.82
N ALA A 150 15.35 7.41 0.27
CA ALA A 150 15.67 8.61 -0.54
C ALA A 150 16.56 9.63 0.17
N SER A 151 16.48 9.74 1.51
CA SER A 151 17.34 10.64 2.29
C SER A 151 18.81 10.19 2.38
N HIS A 152 19.11 8.95 2.01
CA HIS A 152 20.43 8.32 2.13
C HIS A 152 21.16 8.17 0.80
N VAL A 153 20.50 8.46 -0.33
CA VAL A 153 20.99 8.18 -1.68
C VAL A 153 20.83 9.35 -2.62
N LYS A 154 21.49 9.30 -3.78
CA LYS A 154 21.36 10.30 -4.82
C LYS A 154 19.98 10.26 -5.48
N GLN A 155 19.51 9.06 -5.80
CA GLN A 155 18.23 8.87 -6.47
C GLN A 155 17.64 7.49 -6.20
N VAL A 156 16.31 7.43 -6.06
CA VAL A 156 15.55 6.18 -6.03
C VAL A 156 14.72 6.05 -7.31
N LEU A 157 14.75 4.86 -7.92
CA LEU A 157 13.92 4.47 -9.05
C LEU A 157 12.91 3.43 -8.57
N SER A 158 11.65 3.82 -8.42
CA SER A 158 10.60 2.96 -7.88
C SER A 158 9.67 2.45 -8.97
N VAL A 159 9.29 1.17 -8.88
CA VAL A 159 8.38 0.54 -9.84
C VAL A 159 7.26 -0.22 -9.12
N GLU A 160 6.03 -0.02 -9.59
CA GLU A 160 4.81 -0.66 -9.09
C GLU A 160 3.84 -0.85 -10.26
N ILE A 161 3.11 -1.96 -10.27
CA ILE A 161 2.16 -2.27 -11.35
C ILE A 161 0.81 -1.57 -11.15
N VAL A 162 0.45 -1.24 -9.91
CA VAL A 162 -0.84 -0.65 -9.56
C VAL A 162 -0.77 0.87 -9.71
N GLU A 163 -1.50 1.41 -10.68
CA GLU A 163 -1.48 2.85 -10.99
C GLU A 163 -1.94 3.72 -9.81
N GLU A 164 -2.97 3.29 -9.08
CA GLU A 164 -3.44 4.00 -7.88
C GLU A 164 -2.36 4.08 -6.79
N ALA A 165 -1.58 3.01 -6.61
CA ALA A 165 -0.47 3.00 -5.66
C ALA A 165 0.63 3.99 -6.08
N ILE A 166 0.95 4.07 -7.37
CA ILE A 166 1.89 5.06 -7.92
C ILE A 166 1.38 6.49 -7.73
N CYS A 167 0.09 6.76 -7.92
CA CYS A 167 -0.50 8.06 -7.65
C CYS A 167 -0.32 8.46 -6.17
N ASN A 168 -0.61 7.52 -5.26
CA ASN A 168 -0.40 7.72 -3.82
C ASN A 168 1.07 7.91 -3.47
N ALA A 169 1.99 7.13 -4.07
CA ALA A 169 3.44 7.26 -3.87
C ALA A 169 3.97 8.64 -4.27
N LYS A 170 3.55 9.14 -5.44
CA LYS A 170 3.90 10.51 -5.90
C LYS A 170 3.38 11.58 -4.95
N GLN A 171 2.15 11.41 -4.43
CA GLN A 171 1.59 12.34 -3.47
C GLN A 171 2.32 12.27 -2.11
N ASN A 172 2.74 11.08 -1.68
CA ASN A 172 3.55 10.89 -0.49
C ASN A 172 4.92 11.54 -0.62
N ALA A 173 5.59 11.40 -1.78
CA ALA A 173 6.84 12.11 -2.07
C ALA A 173 6.68 13.62 -1.95
N LYS A 174 5.64 14.17 -2.59
CA LYS A 174 5.33 15.60 -2.54
C LYS A 174 5.07 16.10 -1.12
N ASN A 175 4.26 15.36 -0.34
CA ASN A 175 3.89 15.74 1.02
C ASN A 175 5.09 15.75 1.97
N ASN A 176 6.08 14.89 1.73
CA ASN A 176 7.33 14.80 2.49
C ASN A 176 8.47 15.62 1.87
N GLN A 177 8.22 16.40 0.81
CA GLN A 177 9.20 17.24 0.11
C GLN A 177 10.42 16.44 -0.44
N ILE A 178 10.19 15.17 -0.81
CA ILE A 178 11.21 14.29 -1.37
C ILE A 178 11.15 14.38 -2.90
N ASN A 179 12.25 14.84 -3.51
CA ASN A 179 12.29 15.14 -4.95
C ASN A 179 13.25 14.22 -5.73
N ASN A 180 14.06 13.42 -5.04
CA ASN A 180 15.06 12.52 -5.63
C ASN A 180 14.55 11.08 -5.81
N ILE A 181 13.24 10.91 -5.99
CA ILE A 181 12.59 9.64 -6.26
C ILE A 181 11.78 9.70 -7.56
N HIS A 182 11.88 8.67 -8.38
CA HIS A 182 11.14 8.56 -9.64
C HIS A 182 10.27 7.31 -9.66
N PHE A 183 8.97 7.49 -9.89
CA PHE A 183 7.99 6.41 -9.90
C PHE A 183 7.56 6.02 -11.31
N VAL A 184 7.60 4.73 -11.62
CA VAL A 184 7.15 4.15 -12.89
C VAL A 184 6.04 3.14 -12.64
N CYS A 185 4.92 3.29 -13.35
CA CYS A 185 3.84 2.30 -13.37
C CYS A 185 4.17 1.26 -14.44
N ASN A 186 4.67 0.10 -14.02
CA ASN A 186 4.99 -1.03 -14.88
C ASN A 186 5.20 -2.29 -14.04
N LYS A 187 5.31 -3.45 -14.68
CA LYS A 187 5.80 -4.65 -14.00
C LYS A 187 7.28 -4.51 -13.66
N ALA A 188 7.65 -4.91 -12.44
CA ALA A 188 9.02 -4.78 -11.95
C ALA A 188 10.01 -5.55 -12.85
N GLU A 189 9.67 -6.79 -13.22
CA GLU A 189 10.46 -7.66 -14.09
C GLU A 189 10.67 -7.09 -15.50
N GLU A 190 9.77 -6.29 -16.01
CA GLU A 190 9.92 -5.63 -17.33
C GLU A 190 10.73 -4.34 -17.21
N GLN A 191 10.44 -3.54 -16.19
CA GLN A 191 11.06 -2.23 -16.02
C GLN A 191 12.52 -2.32 -15.62
N ILE A 192 12.89 -3.25 -14.74
CA ILE A 192 14.26 -3.43 -14.27
C ILE A 192 15.13 -3.96 -15.41
N VAL A 193 14.64 -4.92 -16.22
CA VAL A 193 15.30 -5.38 -17.43
C VAL A 193 15.54 -4.22 -18.41
N LYS A 194 14.56 -3.32 -18.56
CA LYS A 194 14.70 -2.14 -19.42
C LYS A 194 15.81 -1.22 -18.91
N TRP A 195 15.83 -0.91 -17.62
CA TRP A 195 16.88 -0.08 -17.02
C TRP A 195 18.27 -0.69 -17.13
N ALA A 196 18.39 -2.02 -16.97
CA ALA A 196 19.64 -2.72 -17.19
C ALA A 196 20.14 -2.59 -18.64
N LYS A 197 19.26 -2.75 -19.65
CA LYS A 197 19.57 -2.57 -21.06
C LYS A 197 19.96 -1.13 -21.42
N GLU A 198 19.40 -0.15 -20.74
CA GLU A 198 19.75 1.27 -20.89
C GLU A 198 21.09 1.62 -20.22
N ASN A 199 21.79 0.64 -19.64
CA ASN A 199 23.02 0.82 -18.86
C ASN A 199 22.90 1.90 -17.77
N LYS A 200 21.73 1.99 -17.13
CA LYS A 200 21.57 2.90 -16.00
C LYS A 200 22.49 2.47 -14.87
N LYS A 201 23.19 3.44 -14.30
CA LYS A 201 23.94 3.18 -13.08
C LYS A 201 22.97 2.85 -11.96
N ILE A 202 23.07 1.65 -11.41
CA ILE A 202 22.32 1.18 -10.25
C ILE A 202 23.34 0.57 -9.29
N ASP A 203 23.31 0.99 -8.06
CA ASP A 203 24.25 0.54 -7.03
C ASP A 203 23.58 -0.50 -6.10
N ALA A 204 22.26 -0.40 -5.87
CA ALA A 204 21.52 -1.38 -5.08
C ALA A 204 20.07 -1.54 -5.57
N ILE A 205 19.49 -2.70 -5.23
CA ILE A 205 18.08 -2.98 -5.45
C ILE A 205 17.44 -3.51 -4.17
N ILE A 206 16.27 -2.96 -3.83
CA ILE A 206 15.43 -3.41 -2.73
C ILE A 206 14.22 -4.11 -3.33
N VAL A 207 13.89 -5.30 -2.83
CA VAL A 207 12.85 -6.16 -3.38
C VAL A 207 11.91 -6.59 -2.26
N ASP A 208 10.64 -6.16 -2.32
CA ASP A 208 9.55 -6.60 -1.43
C ASP A 208 8.42 -7.23 -2.26
N PRO A 209 8.63 -8.46 -2.78
CA PRO A 209 7.72 -9.07 -3.72
C PRO A 209 6.43 -9.56 -3.03
N PRO A 210 5.35 -9.80 -3.81
CA PRO A 210 4.17 -10.48 -3.31
C PRO A 210 4.49 -11.91 -2.85
N ARG A 211 3.56 -12.57 -2.14
CA ARG A 211 3.75 -13.92 -1.56
C ARG A 211 4.23 -15.00 -2.54
N LYS A 212 3.96 -14.85 -3.84
CA LYS A 212 4.46 -15.76 -4.90
C LYS A 212 5.95 -15.62 -5.20
N GLY A 213 6.63 -14.64 -4.62
CA GLY A 213 8.04 -14.33 -4.88
C GLY A 213 8.26 -13.49 -6.14
N CYS A 214 9.55 -13.32 -6.49
CA CYS A 214 9.99 -12.63 -7.70
C CYS A 214 9.84 -13.53 -8.93
N ASP A 215 9.65 -12.92 -10.08
CA ASP A 215 9.77 -13.60 -11.39
C ASP A 215 11.23 -13.99 -11.66
N SER A 216 11.44 -15.13 -12.32
CA SER A 216 12.79 -15.63 -12.65
C SER A 216 13.61 -14.64 -13.49
N LYS A 217 12.97 -13.93 -14.43
CA LYS A 217 13.65 -12.92 -15.25
C LYS A 217 14.21 -11.77 -14.43
N LEU A 218 13.51 -11.39 -13.36
CA LEU A 218 14.00 -10.36 -12.43
C LEU A 218 15.26 -10.86 -11.72
N LEU A 219 15.21 -12.08 -11.17
CA LEU A 219 16.35 -12.68 -10.47
C LEU A 219 17.56 -12.83 -11.39
N ASP A 220 17.37 -13.38 -12.60
CA ASP A 220 18.43 -13.51 -13.62
C ASP A 220 19.04 -12.14 -13.96
N THR A 221 18.22 -11.08 -14.02
CA THR A 221 18.71 -9.73 -14.30
C THR A 221 19.52 -9.15 -13.14
N ILE A 222 19.08 -9.37 -11.90
CA ILE A 222 19.80 -8.94 -10.69
C ILE A 222 21.18 -9.61 -10.65
N ASP A 223 21.23 -10.92 -10.88
CA ASP A 223 22.47 -11.69 -10.87
C ASP A 223 23.43 -11.24 -11.99
N ALA A 224 22.92 -11.01 -13.20
CA ALA A 224 23.72 -10.60 -14.36
C ALA A 224 24.36 -9.22 -14.20
N VAL A 225 23.77 -8.31 -13.44
CA VAL A 225 24.23 -6.92 -13.30
C VAL A 225 25.01 -6.69 -12.01
N SER A 226 25.18 -7.72 -11.18
CA SER A 226 25.99 -7.67 -9.92
C SER A 226 25.60 -6.53 -8.98
N TYR A 227 24.29 -6.25 -8.83
CA TYR A 227 23.80 -5.26 -7.86
C TYR A 227 23.98 -5.77 -6.43
N THR A 228 24.24 -4.85 -5.49
CA THR A 228 23.99 -5.15 -4.07
C THR A 228 22.48 -5.25 -3.89
N HIS A 229 21.95 -6.43 -3.54
CA HIS A 229 20.52 -6.64 -3.41
C HIS A 229 20.10 -6.89 -1.96
N LEU A 230 18.96 -6.31 -1.59
CA LEU A 230 18.30 -6.49 -0.30
C LEU A 230 16.92 -7.07 -0.55
N THR A 231 16.68 -8.28 -0.07
CA THR A 231 15.37 -8.92 -0.12
C THR A 231 14.72 -8.85 1.27
N LEU A 232 13.55 -8.26 1.35
CA LEU A 232 12.79 -8.27 2.60
C LEU A 232 12.19 -9.68 2.81
N PRO A 233 12.20 -10.19 4.06
CA PRO A 233 11.66 -11.52 4.33
C PRO A 233 10.14 -11.50 4.12
N THR A 234 9.69 -12.13 3.04
CA THR A 234 8.28 -12.45 2.83
C THR A 234 7.91 -13.61 3.72
N LYS A 235 7.38 -13.34 4.91
CA LYS A 235 6.88 -14.44 5.74
C LYS A 235 5.58 -14.98 5.22
N ALA A 236 5.59 -16.30 5.09
CA ALA A 236 4.42 -17.14 4.99
C ALA A 236 3.49 -16.99 6.19
#